data_52b1bdfa5fcffa8266f787d492fad458
#
_entry.id   52b1bdfa5fcffa8266f787d492fad458
#
_cell.length_a   1.000
_cell.length_b   1.000
_cell.length_c   1.000
_cell.angle_alpha   90.00
_cell.angle_beta   90.00
_cell.angle_gamma   90.00
#
_symmetry.space_group_name_H-M   'P 1'
#
loop_
_entity.id
_entity.type
_entity.pdbx_description
1 polymer ?
#
loop_
_entity_poly.entity_id
_entity_poly.type
_entity_poly.pdbx_seq_one_letter_code
_entity_poly.pdbx_strand_id
1 'polypeptide(L)'
;MQRIKFICSLTVLAATLYGQFRYNHPEINWQTFDTDHFQIHFYEGTESSAREGAYVAEQIFPHVTALYDYEPQTKTDIIFTDFDDFSNGAAYYYDNKIIIWASPLDFELRGSHRWLQNVITHEFAHIVSLQKSMKAGMKFPGAYFQWIEYEDEKRPDVLYGFPQKLVSYPLPGAVVPPWLAEGSAQYMFEGADWDHWDSHRDMILRDRALNDNLLSFTEMNTFGKKGIGNESTYNSGFALCSFIAENYGADALKQIMVELSNPLQFSIDKAIEKATGVSGYELYDNFKISI
;
A
#
# COMPACT_ATOMS: atom_id res chain seq x y z
N MET A 1 -3.50 24.61 39.35
CA MET A 1 -2.54 25.25 38.45
C MET A 1 -1.40 24.33 37.96
N GLN A 2 -0.84 23.42 38.77
CA GLN A 2 0.24 22.52 38.34
C GLN A 2 -0.18 21.47 37.25
N ARG A 3 -1.42 20.99 37.29
CA ARG A 3 -1.91 19.99 36.29
C ARG A 3 -2.06 20.58 34.89
N ILE A 4 -2.43 21.86 34.78
CA ILE A 4 -2.59 22.51 33.48
C ILE A 4 -1.21 22.80 32.85
N LYS A 5 -0.19 23.12 33.64
CA LYS A 5 1.18 23.33 33.15
C LYS A 5 1.79 22.02 32.62
N PHE A 6 1.45 20.86 33.23
CA PHE A 6 1.93 19.56 32.80
C PHE A 6 1.33 19.14 31.45
N ILE A 7 0.03 19.41 31.23
CA ILE A 7 -0.66 19.10 29.96
C ILE A 7 -0.12 19.99 28.82
N CYS A 8 0.11 21.27 29.06
CA CYS A 8 0.71 22.16 28.05
C CYS A 8 2.16 21.79 27.72
N SER A 9 2.95 21.33 28.69
CA SER A 9 4.32 20.85 28.44
C SER A 9 4.35 19.55 27.65
N LEU A 10 3.39 18.64 27.87
CA LEU A 10 3.28 17.39 27.11
C LEU A 10 2.86 17.64 25.65
N THR A 11 1.96 18.59 25.41
CA THR A 11 1.54 18.98 24.05
C THR A 11 2.66 19.65 23.25
N VAL A 12 3.48 20.50 23.90
CA VAL A 12 4.64 21.13 23.26
C VAL A 12 5.73 20.09 22.97
N LEU A 13 5.97 19.13 23.88
CA LEU A 13 6.94 18.05 23.66
C LEU A 13 6.49 17.10 22.54
N ALA A 14 5.21 16.79 22.44
CA ALA A 14 4.65 15.99 21.36
C ALA A 14 4.78 16.70 19.99
N ALA A 15 4.59 18.01 19.94
CA ALA A 15 4.74 18.81 18.71
C ALA A 15 6.20 18.86 18.22
N THR A 16 7.18 18.80 19.12
CA THR A 16 8.62 18.79 18.75
C THR A 16 9.15 17.43 18.30
N LEU A 17 8.44 16.33 18.60
CA LEU A 17 8.82 14.98 18.16
C LEU A 17 8.32 14.63 16.75
N TYR A 18 7.47 15.45 16.13
CA TYR A 18 6.97 15.27 14.75
C TYR A 18 7.70 16.11 13.71
N GLY A 19 8.84 16.68 14.04
CA GLY A 19 9.72 17.36 13.09
C GLY A 19 10.45 16.37 12.18
N GLN A 20 9.77 15.70 11.28
CA GLN A 20 10.43 15.27 10.05
C GLN A 20 10.73 16.55 9.26
N PHE A 21 11.99 16.94 9.28
CA PHE A 21 12.47 18.02 8.43
C PHE A 21 12.40 17.54 6.96
N ARG A 22 11.25 17.72 6.33
CA ARG A 22 11.20 17.76 4.88
C ARG A 22 11.76 19.11 4.45
N TYR A 23 12.82 19.08 3.66
CA TYR A 23 13.27 20.25 2.98
C TYR A 23 12.20 20.69 1.97
N ASN A 24 11.73 21.92 2.08
CA ASN A 24 10.56 22.38 1.32
C ASN A 24 10.90 22.97 -0.05
N HIS A 25 12.07 22.78 -0.58
CA HIS A 25 12.47 23.18 -1.95
C HIS A 25 11.72 24.42 -2.49
N PRO A 26 11.83 25.60 -1.85
CA PRO A 26 11.08 26.79 -2.27
C PRO A 26 11.51 27.31 -3.65
N GLU A 27 12.64 26.84 -4.17
CA GLU A 27 13.15 27.14 -5.49
C GLU A 27 12.40 26.42 -6.62
N ILE A 28 11.64 25.38 -6.32
CA ILE A 28 10.90 24.60 -7.32
C ILE A 28 9.68 25.41 -7.79
N ASN A 29 9.60 25.56 -9.11
CA ASN A 29 8.44 26.15 -9.76
C ASN A 29 7.48 25.04 -10.23
N TRP A 30 6.53 24.71 -9.41
CA TRP A 30 5.53 23.68 -9.69
C TRP A 30 4.59 24.12 -10.82
N GLN A 31 4.31 23.20 -11.71
CA GLN A 31 3.38 23.30 -12.79
C GLN A 31 2.30 22.22 -12.67
N THR A 32 1.14 22.44 -13.24
CA THR A 32 0.01 21.51 -13.17
C THR A 32 -0.71 21.48 -14.50
N PHE A 33 -1.12 20.27 -14.93
CA PHE A 33 -2.10 20.09 -15.98
C PHE A 33 -3.10 19.00 -15.59
N ASP A 34 -4.28 19.06 -16.19
CA ASP A 34 -5.37 18.12 -15.98
C ASP A 34 -5.47 17.11 -17.11
N THR A 35 -5.85 15.88 -16.75
CA THR A 35 -6.41 14.87 -17.65
C THR A 35 -7.89 14.63 -17.29
N ASP A 36 -8.52 13.61 -17.84
CA ASP A 36 -9.94 13.34 -17.56
C ASP A 36 -10.14 12.95 -16.07
N HIS A 37 -9.26 12.11 -15.52
CA HIS A 37 -9.41 11.55 -14.17
C HIS A 37 -8.31 11.97 -13.18
N PHE A 38 -7.25 12.65 -13.66
CA PHE A 38 -6.10 13.00 -12.83
C PHE A 38 -5.74 14.49 -12.94
N GLN A 39 -5.07 14.98 -11.89
CA GLN A 39 -4.38 16.26 -11.88
C GLN A 39 -2.89 16.00 -11.69
N ILE A 40 -2.07 16.43 -12.65
CA ILE A 40 -0.64 16.09 -12.72
C ILE A 40 0.19 17.28 -12.31
N HIS A 41 0.99 17.12 -11.24
CA HIS A 41 1.89 18.13 -10.72
C HIS A 41 3.34 17.74 -11.01
N PHE A 42 4.10 18.67 -11.54
CA PHE A 42 5.47 18.46 -11.98
C PHE A 42 6.27 19.76 -11.94
N TYR A 43 7.56 19.68 -12.18
CA TYR A 43 8.44 20.83 -12.33
C TYR A 43 9.48 20.58 -13.44
N GLU A 44 10.26 21.60 -13.80
CA GLU A 44 11.29 21.50 -14.83
C GLU A 44 12.26 20.34 -14.49
N GLY A 45 12.47 19.46 -15.46
CA GLY A 45 13.24 18.20 -15.30
C GLY A 45 12.39 16.95 -15.15
N THR A 46 11.15 17.04 -14.64
CA THR A 46 10.25 15.89 -14.51
C THR A 46 9.11 15.88 -15.55
N GLU A 47 9.12 16.81 -16.50
CA GLU A 47 8.03 17.01 -17.45
C GLU A 47 7.76 15.80 -18.36
N SER A 48 8.82 15.14 -18.86
CA SER A 48 8.68 13.93 -19.70
C SER A 48 8.02 12.79 -18.92
N SER A 49 8.47 12.56 -17.68
CA SER A 49 7.89 11.55 -16.80
C SER A 49 6.44 11.87 -16.42
N ALA A 50 6.12 13.14 -16.20
CA ALA A 50 4.75 13.58 -15.93
C ALA A 50 3.81 13.32 -17.11
N ARG A 51 4.26 13.58 -18.35
CA ARG A 51 3.46 13.29 -19.57
C ARG A 51 3.27 11.80 -19.80
N GLU A 52 4.32 11.01 -19.65
CA GLU A 52 4.24 9.55 -19.74
C GLU A 52 3.34 8.99 -18.64
N GLY A 53 3.52 9.45 -17.40
CA GLY A 53 2.71 9.02 -16.28
C GLY A 53 1.23 9.38 -16.40
N ALA A 54 0.91 10.55 -16.95
CA ALA A 54 -0.47 10.94 -17.26
C ALA A 54 -1.11 9.98 -18.26
N TYR A 55 -0.39 9.62 -19.33
CA TYR A 55 -0.86 8.65 -20.30
C TYR A 55 -1.09 7.28 -19.66
N VAL A 56 -0.13 6.79 -18.87
CA VAL A 56 -0.25 5.54 -18.14
C VAL A 56 -1.46 5.56 -17.21
N ALA A 57 -1.63 6.62 -16.42
CA ALA A 57 -2.70 6.74 -15.44
C ALA A 57 -4.09 6.63 -16.12
N GLU A 58 -4.30 7.31 -17.25
CA GLU A 58 -5.55 7.21 -18.00
C GLU A 58 -5.77 5.80 -18.59
N GLN A 59 -4.70 5.13 -19.04
CA GLN A 59 -4.83 3.77 -19.57
C GLN A 59 -5.23 2.75 -18.49
N ILE A 60 -4.71 2.88 -17.28
CA ILE A 60 -5.01 1.93 -16.20
C ILE A 60 -6.33 2.22 -15.47
N PHE A 61 -6.83 3.46 -15.56
CA PHE A 61 -8.01 3.89 -14.81
C PHE A 61 -9.19 2.94 -14.95
N PRO A 62 -9.65 2.55 -16.17
CA PRO A 62 -10.80 1.67 -16.29
C PRO A 62 -10.55 0.26 -15.74
N HIS A 63 -9.32 -0.24 -15.82
CA HIS A 63 -8.98 -1.59 -15.31
C HIS A 63 -9.01 -1.65 -13.79
N VAL A 64 -8.38 -0.67 -13.14
CA VAL A 64 -8.31 -0.62 -11.68
C VAL A 64 -9.68 -0.34 -11.06
N THR A 65 -10.42 0.63 -11.62
CA THR A 65 -11.76 0.98 -11.11
C THR A 65 -12.76 -0.17 -11.32
N ALA A 66 -12.68 -0.89 -12.44
CA ALA A 66 -13.53 -2.05 -12.71
C ALA A 66 -13.30 -3.19 -11.72
N LEU A 67 -12.03 -3.49 -11.35
CA LEU A 67 -11.74 -4.57 -10.41
C LEU A 67 -12.46 -4.38 -9.07
N TYR A 68 -12.50 -3.14 -8.57
CA TYR A 68 -13.09 -2.83 -7.26
C TYR A 68 -14.50 -2.26 -7.35
N ASP A 69 -15.02 -2.02 -8.58
CA ASP A 69 -16.31 -1.33 -8.79
C ASP A 69 -16.34 -0.05 -7.94
N TYR A 70 -15.32 0.79 -8.13
CA TYR A 70 -15.15 2.03 -7.39
C TYR A 70 -14.32 3.04 -8.19
N GLU A 71 -14.81 4.27 -8.24
CA GLU A 71 -14.10 5.41 -8.82
C GLU A 71 -13.89 6.48 -7.74
N PRO A 72 -12.70 7.10 -7.65
CA PRO A 72 -12.48 8.27 -6.81
C PRO A 72 -13.48 9.38 -7.11
N GLN A 73 -13.98 10.07 -6.08
CA GLN A 73 -15.02 11.10 -6.24
C GLN A 73 -14.52 12.40 -6.91
N THR A 74 -13.23 12.61 -6.92
CA THR A 74 -12.52 13.74 -7.52
C THR A 74 -11.34 13.22 -8.30
N LYS A 75 -10.77 14.04 -9.18
CA LYS A 75 -9.49 13.72 -9.83
C LYS A 75 -8.45 13.37 -8.78
N THR A 76 -7.65 12.35 -9.06
CA THR A 76 -6.54 11.96 -8.20
C THR A 76 -5.32 12.81 -8.54
N ASP A 77 -4.67 13.41 -7.54
CA ASP A 77 -3.43 14.15 -7.73
C ASP A 77 -2.26 13.19 -7.92
N ILE A 78 -1.48 13.36 -8.98
CA ILE A 78 -0.20 12.67 -9.17
C ILE A 78 0.92 13.70 -9.17
N ILE A 79 1.83 13.57 -8.20
CA ILE A 79 2.92 14.51 -7.96
C ILE A 79 4.23 13.84 -8.35
N PHE A 80 4.88 14.36 -9.38
CA PHE A 80 6.20 13.89 -9.81
C PHE A 80 7.30 14.65 -9.10
N THR A 81 8.22 13.92 -8.50
CA THR A 81 9.37 14.45 -7.78
C THR A 81 10.65 13.72 -8.19
N ASP A 82 11.80 14.40 -8.14
CA ASP A 82 13.10 13.82 -8.52
C ASP A 82 14.26 14.73 -8.04
N PHE A 83 14.17 15.31 -6.86
CA PHE A 83 15.16 16.25 -6.33
C PHE A 83 16.11 15.61 -5.31
N ASP A 84 16.05 14.31 -5.14
CA ASP A 84 16.94 13.54 -4.27
C ASP A 84 17.25 12.17 -4.91
N ASP A 85 18.22 11.44 -4.38
CA ASP A 85 18.60 10.09 -4.84
C ASP A 85 17.69 9.00 -4.28
N PHE A 86 16.43 9.32 -4.06
CA PHE A 86 15.43 8.39 -3.58
C PHE A 86 14.51 7.98 -4.72
N SER A 87 14.09 6.72 -4.75
CA SER A 87 13.12 6.23 -5.72
C SER A 87 12.04 5.41 -5.04
N ASN A 88 10.79 5.79 -5.22
CA ASN A 88 9.61 5.08 -4.70
C ASN A 88 8.32 5.61 -5.34
N GLY A 89 7.19 4.99 -4.98
CA GLY A 89 5.84 5.52 -5.06
C GLY A 89 5.20 5.60 -3.68
N ALA A 90 4.20 6.44 -3.51
CA ALA A 90 3.42 6.50 -2.28
C ALA A 90 2.00 6.99 -2.54
N ALA A 91 1.01 6.17 -2.20
CA ALA A 91 -0.40 6.53 -2.26
C ALA A 91 -0.91 7.03 -0.90
N TYR A 92 -1.56 8.17 -0.91
CA TYR A 92 -2.25 8.76 0.23
C TYR A 92 -3.76 8.70 -0.04
N TYR A 93 -4.35 7.52 0.13
CA TYR A 93 -5.74 7.26 -0.24
C TYR A 93 -6.75 8.19 0.44
N TYR A 94 -6.49 8.61 1.67
CA TYR A 94 -7.31 9.56 2.43
C TYR A 94 -7.18 11.02 1.95
N ASP A 95 -6.18 11.34 1.16
CA ASP A 95 -5.92 12.65 0.56
C ASP A 95 -6.06 12.61 -0.97
N ASN A 96 -6.43 11.45 -1.50
CA ASN A 96 -6.63 11.16 -2.92
C ASN A 96 -5.45 11.59 -3.80
N LYS A 97 -4.21 11.34 -3.33
CA LYS A 97 -2.99 11.71 -4.05
C LYS A 97 -1.95 10.61 -4.07
N ILE A 98 -1.12 10.67 -5.10
CA ILE A 98 0.02 9.78 -5.35
C ILE A 98 1.26 10.64 -5.49
N ILE A 99 2.37 10.26 -4.85
CA ILE A 99 3.68 10.87 -5.07
C ILE A 99 4.53 9.82 -5.81
N ILE A 100 5.15 10.23 -6.91
CA ILE A 100 6.02 9.38 -7.74
C ILE A 100 7.40 10.01 -7.83
N TRP A 101 8.41 9.26 -7.46
CA TRP A 101 9.81 9.58 -7.80
C TRP A 101 10.04 9.18 -9.25
N ALA A 102 10.43 10.15 -10.09
CA ALA A 102 10.55 9.93 -11.54
C ALA A 102 11.69 8.97 -11.89
N SER A 103 12.77 8.97 -11.10
CA SER A 103 13.86 8.02 -11.23
C SER A 103 13.42 6.59 -10.87
N PRO A 104 13.77 5.59 -11.70
CA PRO A 104 13.32 4.23 -11.50
C PRO A 104 13.93 3.58 -10.26
N LEU A 105 13.10 2.81 -9.54
CA LEU A 105 13.58 1.85 -8.55
C LEU A 105 13.98 0.57 -9.28
N ASP A 106 15.27 0.32 -9.36
CA ASP A 106 15.83 -0.93 -9.88
C ASP A 106 16.12 -1.87 -8.70
N PHE A 107 15.30 -2.92 -8.58
CA PHE A 107 15.39 -3.87 -7.49
C PHE A 107 15.24 -5.30 -8.01
N GLU A 108 16.33 -6.07 -7.95
CA GLU A 108 16.44 -7.40 -8.54
C GLU A 108 15.32 -8.38 -8.10
N LEU A 109 14.83 -8.28 -6.86
CA LEU A 109 13.78 -9.16 -6.35
C LEU A 109 12.41 -8.92 -6.98
N ARG A 110 12.22 -7.79 -7.66
CA ARG A 110 10.98 -7.44 -8.37
C ARG A 110 11.08 -7.64 -9.88
N GLY A 111 12.23 -8.09 -10.38
CA GLY A 111 12.48 -8.27 -11.81
C GLY A 111 12.66 -6.96 -12.56
N SER A 112 12.80 -7.05 -13.89
CA SER A 112 12.90 -5.89 -14.78
C SER A 112 11.49 -5.46 -15.22
N HIS A 113 11.17 -4.17 -15.10
CA HIS A 113 9.86 -3.62 -15.41
C HIS A 113 9.91 -2.16 -15.86
N ARG A 114 8.84 -1.70 -16.46
CA ARG A 114 8.68 -0.28 -16.79
C ARG A 114 8.26 0.48 -15.54
N TRP A 115 9.17 1.28 -14.99
CA TRP A 115 9.00 1.95 -13.72
C TRP A 115 7.68 2.71 -13.58
N LEU A 116 7.44 3.72 -14.43
CA LEU A 116 6.24 4.55 -14.31
C LEU A 116 4.95 3.75 -14.49
N GLN A 117 4.95 2.79 -15.40
CA GLN A 117 3.79 1.94 -15.63
C GLN A 117 3.43 1.13 -14.38
N ASN A 118 4.43 0.50 -13.76
CA ASN A 118 4.19 -0.34 -12.60
C ASN A 118 3.89 0.48 -11.35
N VAL A 119 4.68 1.53 -11.08
CA VAL A 119 4.47 2.33 -9.86
C VAL A 119 3.14 3.07 -9.87
N ILE A 120 2.74 3.66 -10.99
CA ILE A 120 1.46 4.38 -11.09
C ILE A 120 0.28 3.41 -10.96
N THR A 121 0.37 2.22 -11.60
CA THR A 121 -0.66 1.18 -11.45
C THR A 121 -0.78 0.73 -10.02
N HIS A 122 0.35 0.46 -9.35
CA HIS A 122 0.42 0.05 -7.96
C HIS A 122 -0.22 1.10 -7.03
N GLU A 123 0.25 2.34 -7.12
CA GLU A 123 -0.23 3.40 -6.24
C GLU A 123 -1.70 3.76 -6.51
N PHE A 124 -2.14 3.74 -7.76
CA PHE A 124 -3.54 3.97 -8.07
C PHE A 124 -4.43 2.82 -7.60
N ALA A 125 -3.95 1.58 -7.65
CA ALA A 125 -4.66 0.45 -7.05
C ALA A 125 -4.85 0.63 -5.53
N HIS A 126 -3.85 1.19 -4.81
CA HIS A 126 -4.04 1.58 -3.41
C HIS A 126 -5.11 2.64 -3.23
N ILE A 127 -5.12 3.70 -4.06
CA ILE A 127 -6.16 4.73 -3.99
C ILE A 127 -7.55 4.08 -4.09
N VAL A 128 -7.79 3.29 -5.13
CA VAL A 128 -9.11 2.70 -5.40
C VAL A 128 -9.50 1.67 -4.33
N SER A 129 -8.63 0.71 -4.04
CA SER A 129 -8.93 -0.40 -3.12
C SER A 129 -9.11 0.07 -1.67
N LEU A 130 -8.24 0.97 -1.21
CA LEU A 130 -8.30 1.46 0.17
C LEU A 130 -9.47 2.45 0.36
N GLN A 131 -9.76 3.31 -0.62
CA GLN A 131 -10.96 4.15 -0.58
C GLN A 131 -12.24 3.30 -0.59
N LYS A 132 -12.31 2.23 -1.39
CA LYS A 132 -13.42 1.27 -1.39
C LYS A 132 -13.65 0.64 -0.01
N SER A 133 -12.57 0.38 0.72
CA SER A 133 -12.61 -0.25 2.05
C SER A 133 -12.75 0.74 3.21
N MET A 134 -12.83 2.05 2.96
CA MET A 134 -12.98 3.06 4.00
C MET A 134 -14.28 2.92 4.78
N LYS A 135 -14.18 2.99 6.11
CA LYS A 135 -15.33 2.88 7.02
C LYS A 135 -16.17 4.16 7.12
N ALA A 136 -15.63 5.28 6.70
CA ALA A 136 -16.31 6.56 6.66
C ALA A 136 -15.83 7.37 5.45
N GLY A 137 -16.68 8.24 4.93
CA GLY A 137 -16.33 9.03 3.74
C GLY A 137 -15.23 10.06 4.00
N MET A 138 -14.60 10.53 2.93
CA MET A 138 -13.49 11.50 2.90
C MET A 138 -13.77 12.84 3.62
N LYS A 139 -15.01 13.11 3.99
CA LYS A 139 -15.43 14.39 4.58
C LYS A 139 -15.21 14.51 6.10
N PHE A 140 -14.77 13.44 6.76
CA PHE A 140 -14.46 13.50 8.18
C PHE A 140 -13.04 14.01 8.40
N PRO A 141 -12.81 14.85 9.44
CA PRO A 141 -11.46 15.25 9.79
C PRO A 141 -10.62 14.04 10.17
N GLY A 142 -9.42 13.95 9.62
CA GLY A 142 -8.52 12.83 9.86
C GLY A 142 -8.01 12.82 11.31
N ALA A 143 -8.06 11.65 11.93
CA ALA A 143 -7.41 11.38 13.20
C ALA A 143 -6.65 10.06 13.12
N TYR A 144 -5.48 9.98 13.74
CA TYR A 144 -4.68 8.77 13.78
C TYR A 144 -4.64 8.21 15.19
N PHE A 145 -4.97 6.92 15.29
CA PHE A 145 -4.71 6.13 16.49
C PHE A 145 -3.58 5.15 16.18
N GLN A 146 -2.52 5.18 16.98
CA GLN A 146 -1.39 4.28 16.81
C GLN A 146 -1.18 3.44 18.06
N TRP A 147 -1.01 2.15 17.86
CA TRP A 147 -0.52 1.22 18.86
C TRP A 147 0.84 0.71 18.42
N ILE A 148 1.86 0.93 19.27
CA ILE A 148 3.24 0.60 18.94
C ILE A 148 3.76 -0.33 20.05
N GLU A 149 4.22 -1.51 19.67
CA GLU A 149 4.99 -2.40 20.53
C GLU A 149 6.41 -2.51 19.96
N TYR A 150 7.41 -2.45 20.84
CA TYR A 150 8.81 -2.55 20.48
C TYR A 150 9.35 -3.94 20.81
N GLU A 151 10.37 -4.37 20.09
CA GLU A 151 11.12 -5.59 20.44
C GLU A 151 11.85 -5.40 21.78
N ASP A 152 11.84 -6.43 22.62
CA ASP A 152 12.52 -6.41 23.93
C ASP A 152 14.03 -6.29 23.76
N GLU A 153 14.58 -6.86 22.67
CA GLU A 153 15.99 -6.80 22.35
C GLU A 153 16.22 -5.98 21.08
N LYS A 154 17.16 -5.03 21.16
CA LYS A 154 17.57 -4.22 20.01
C LYS A 154 18.38 -5.07 19.04
N ARG A 155 17.91 -5.22 17.81
CA ARG A 155 18.69 -5.87 16.75
C ARG A 155 19.84 -4.97 16.30
N PRO A 156 21.06 -5.53 16.09
CA PRO A 156 22.23 -4.75 15.69
C PRO A 156 22.13 -4.15 14.29
N ASP A 157 21.27 -4.70 13.44
CA ASP A 157 21.01 -4.26 12.07
C ASP A 157 19.98 -3.12 11.97
N VAL A 158 19.38 -2.71 13.09
CA VAL A 158 18.35 -1.66 13.13
C VAL A 158 18.83 -0.48 13.96
N LEU A 159 18.99 0.67 13.29
CA LEU A 159 19.58 1.87 13.91
C LEU A 159 18.74 2.43 15.06
N TYR A 160 17.40 2.28 15.04
CA TYR A 160 16.46 2.96 15.93
C TYR A 160 15.42 2.06 16.60
N GLY A 161 15.67 0.82 16.83
CA GLY A 161 14.66 -0.04 17.48
C GLY A 161 13.33 -0.01 16.70
N PHE A 162 13.20 -0.89 15.75
CA PHE A 162 11.98 -0.97 14.95
C PHE A 162 10.81 -1.44 15.82
N PRO A 163 9.63 -0.85 15.69
CA PRO A 163 8.48 -1.38 16.41
C PRO A 163 8.21 -2.81 15.94
N GLN A 164 8.06 -3.72 16.88
CA GLN A 164 7.67 -5.10 16.62
C GLN A 164 6.27 -5.17 16.03
N LYS A 165 5.41 -4.25 16.45
CA LYS A 165 4.03 -4.13 16.00
C LYS A 165 3.66 -2.66 15.89
N LEU A 166 3.25 -2.25 14.72
CA LEU A 166 2.70 -0.95 14.47
C LEU A 166 1.28 -1.13 13.93
N VAL A 167 0.30 -0.70 14.69
CA VAL A 167 -1.08 -0.61 14.24
C VAL A 167 -1.44 0.86 14.14
N SER A 168 -1.64 1.34 12.92
CA SER A 168 -2.11 2.69 12.64
C SER A 168 -3.55 2.63 12.14
N TYR A 169 -4.42 3.41 12.74
CA TYR A 169 -5.81 3.51 12.32
C TYR A 169 -6.15 4.97 12.03
N PRO A 170 -6.16 5.38 10.76
CA PRO A 170 -6.67 6.69 10.38
C PRO A 170 -8.21 6.71 10.45
N LEU A 171 -8.78 7.82 10.87
CA LEU A 171 -10.20 8.11 10.78
C LEU A 171 -10.41 9.33 9.87
N PRO A 172 -11.16 9.23 8.79
CA PRO A 172 -11.75 8.03 8.18
C PRO A 172 -10.64 7.11 7.68
N GLY A 173 -10.80 5.81 7.81
CA GLY A 173 -9.72 4.88 7.50
C GLY A 173 -10.18 3.54 6.96
N ALA A 174 -9.21 2.85 6.38
CA ALA A 174 -9.30 1.46 5.96
C ALA A 174 -8.58 0.56 6.96
N VAL A 175 -9.11 -0.63 7.21
CA VAL A 175 -8.47 -1.69 7.99
C VAL A 175 -8.13 -2.82 7.02
N VAL A 176 -7.12 -2.58 6.19
CA VAL A 176 -6.64 -3.55 5.21
C VAL A 176 -5.24 -3.98 5.65
N PRO A 177 -4.98 -5.29 5.82
CA PRO A 177 -3.64 -5.74 6.20
C PRO A 177 -2.65 -5.52 5.06
N PRO A 178 -1.34 -5.34 5.37
CA PRO A 178 -0.31 -5.08 4.38
C PRO A 178 -0.28 -6.07 3.21
N TRP A 179 -0.38 -7.38 3.48
CA TRP A 179 -0.35 -8.38 2.42
C TRP A 179 -1.49 -8.21 1.39
N LEU A 180 -2.68 -7.80 1.86
CA LEU A 180 -3.81 -7.59 0.97
C LEU A 180 -3.69 -6.26 0.23
N ALA A 181 -3.24 -5.20 0.89
CA ALA A 181 -3.01 -3.91 0.26
C ALA A 181 -1.97 -4.02 -0.85
N GLU A 182 -0.78 -4.54 -0.52
CA GLU A 182 0.34 -4.67 -1.46
C GLU A 182 0.10 -5.76 -2.51
N GLY A 183 -0.41 -6.90 -2.07
CA GLY A 183 -0.70 -8.02 -2.97
C GLY A 183 -1.77 -7.69 -4.00
N SER A 184 -2.82 -7.00 -3.62
CA SER A 184 -3.87 -6.58 -4.56
C SER A 184 -3.40 -5.49 -5.52
N ALA A 185 -2.51 -4.60 -5.09
CA ALA A 185 -1.91 -3.60 -5.95
C ALA A 185 -0.98 -4.23 -7.00
N GLN A 186 -0.21 -5.27 -6.63
CA GLN A 186 0.59 -6.04 -7.60
C GLN A 186 -0.27 -6.94 -8.51
N TYR A 187 -1.34 -7.50 -8.00
CA TYR A 187 -2.28 -8.30 -8.79
C TYR A 187 -2.87 -7.51 -9.98
N MET A 188 -2.99 -6.19 -9.85
CA MET A 188 -3.45 -5.32 -10.94
C MET A 188 -2.52 -5.27 -12.15
N PHE A 189 -1.23 -5.56 -11.99
CA PHE A 189 -0.30 -5.61 -13.13
C PHE A 189 -0.72 -6.68 -14.13
N GLU A 190 -1.07 -7.85 -13.64
CA GLU A 190 -1.56 -8.95 -14.47
C GLU A 190 -2.93 -8.62 -15.08
N GLY A 191 -3.85 -8.06 -14.30
CA GLY A 191 -5.17 -7.62 -14.79
C GLY A 191 -5.12 -6.53 -15.85
N ALA A 192 -4.07 -5.70 -15.84
CA ALA A 192 -3.80 -4.71 -16.87
C ALA A 192 -2.95 -5.22 -18.03
N ASP A 193 -2.54 -6.49 -18.01
CA ASP A 193 -1.65 -7.13 -18.99
C ASP A 193 -0.27 -6.43 -19.13
N TRP A 194 0.22 -5.86 -18.03
CA TRP A 194 1.44 -5.07 -18.02
C TRP A 194 2.62 -5.73 -17.33
N ASP A 195 2.34 -6.62 -16.40
CA ASP A 195 3.34 -7.40 -15.69
C ASP A 195 2.76 -8.78 -15.37
N HIS A 196 3.63 -9.74 -15.25
CA HIS A 196 3.28 -11.09 -14.90
C HIS A 196 4.09 -11.56 -13.70
N TRP A 197 3.61 -12.57 -13.02
CA TRP A 197 4.37 -13.29 -12.02
C TRP A 197 5.63 -13.88 -12.67
N ASP A 198 6.77 -13.29 -12.37
CA ASP A 198 8.04 -13.71 -12.97
C ASP A 198 8.71 -14.85 -12.20
N SER A 199 9.73 -15.44 -12.84
CA SER A 199 10.47 -16.58 -12.28
C SER A 199 11.23 -16.23 -10.99
N HIS A 200 11.61 -14.97 -10.77
CA HIS A 200 12.29 -14.54 -9.54
C HIS A 200 11.34 -14.56 -8.35
N ARG A 201 10.15 -13.99 -8.51
CA ARG A 201 9.12 -14.00 -7.46
C ARG A 201 8.69 -15.42 -7.10
N ASP A 202 8.48 -16.25 -8.13
CA ASP A 202 8.15 -17.66 -7.96
C ASP A 202 9.27 -18.43 -7.27
N MET A 203 10.53 -18.20 -7.63
CA MET A 203 11.70 -18.81 -6.99
C MET A 203 11.75 -18.50 -5.49
N ILE A 204 11.53 -17.24 -5.11
CA ILE A 204 11.53 -16.82 -3.70
C ILE A 204 10.43 -17.51 -2.92
N LEU A 205 9.22 -17.58 -3.48
CA LEU A 205 8.08 -18.24 -2.84
C LEU A 205 8.33 -19.73 -2.66
N ARG A 206 8.83 -20.41 -3.70
CA ARG A 206 9.19 -21.84 -3.64
C ARG A 206 10.32 -22.14 -2.67
N ASP A 207 11.37 -21.32 -2.66
CA ASP A 207 12.47 -21.49 -1.69
C ASP A 207 11.95 -21.42 -0.26
N ARG A 208 11.06 -20.49 0.03
CA ARG A 208 10.44 -20.35 1.34
C ARG A 208 9.54 -21.53 1.69
N ALA A 209 8.75 -22.01 0.73
CA ALA A 209 7.90 -23.18 0.93
C ALA A 209 8.72 -24.45 1.20
N LEU A 210 9.76 -24.69 0.40
CA LEU A 210 10.65 -25.85 0.54
C LEU A 210 11.44 -25.87 1.86
N ASN A 211 11.75 -24.70 2.40
CA ASN A 211 12.49 -24.54 3.65
C ASN A 211 11.59 -24.30 4.88
N ASP A 212 10.26 -24.51 4.74
CA ASP A 212 9.28 -24.26 5.80
C ASP A 212 9.40 -22.85 6.44
N ASN A 213 9.67 -21.85 5.61
CA ASN A 213 9.94 -20.47 6.02
C ASN A 213 8.93 -19.47 5.43
N LEU A 214 7.74 -19.92 5.07
CA LEU A 214 6.64 -19.02 4.74
C LEU A 214 6.20 -18.25 5.98
N LEU A 215 5.79 -17.00 5.79
CA LEU A 215 5.13 -16.25 6.85
C LEU A 215 3.84 -16.95 7.26
N SER A 216 3.50 -16.94 8.53
CA SER A 216 2.16 -17.32 8.97
C SER A 216 1.12 -16.26 8.51
N PHE A 217 -0.15 -16.65 8.45
CA PHE A 217 -1.23 -15.70 8.12
C PHE A 217 -1.24 -14.46 9.04
N THR A 218 -0.90 -14.65 10.32
CA THR A 218 -0.81 -13.55 11.28
C THR A 218 0.42 -12.65 11.01
N GLU A 219 1.56 -13.23 10.64
CA GLU A 219 2.77 -12.46 10.34
C GLU A 219 2.62 -11.62 9.07
N MET A 220 1.83 -12.06 8.09
CA MET A 220 1.54 -11.29 6.88
C MET A 220 0.76 -9.98 7.16
N ASN A 221 0.11 -9.87 8.32
CA ASN A 221 -0.60 -8.65 8.73
C ASN A 221 0.33 -7.52 9.21
N THR A 222 1.64 -7.71 9.18
CA THR A 222 2.63 -6.69 9.56
C THR A 222 3.84 -6.75 8.64
N PHE A 223 4.46 -5.58 8.41
CA PHE A 223 5.69 -5.48 7.62
C PHE A 223 6.94 -5.92 8.40
N GLY A 224 7.96 -6.33 7.64
CA GLY A 224 9.35 -6.35 8.11
C GLY A 224 9.75 -7.43 9.12
N LYS A 225 8.98 -8.50 9.25
CA LYS A 225 9.20 -9.47 10.33
C LYS A 225 10.31 -10.48 10.10
N LYS A 226 10.47 -10.99 8.89
CA LYS A 226 11.40 -12.10 8.59
C LYS A 226 11.97 -12.02 7.18
N GLY A 227 13.17 -12.62 7.00
CA GLY A 227 13.80 -12.82 5.71
C GLY A 227 14.16 -11.51 5.02
N ILE A 228 13.68 -11.33 3.82
CA ILE A 228 13.89 -10.13 3.00
C ILE A 228 13.01 -8.93 3.43
N GLY A 229 12.53 -8.93 4.67
CA GLY A 229 11.75 -7.83 5.21
C GLY A 229 10.40 -7.63 4.53
N ASN A 230 10.13 -6.43 4.09
CA ASN A 230 8.85 -6.07 3.48
C ASN A 230 8.56 -6.85 2.19
N GLU A 231 9.57 -7.19 1.40
CA GLU A 231 9.37 -7.93 0.15
C GLU A 231 8.67 -9.28 0.32
N SER A 232 8.81 -9.90 1.49
CA SER A 232 8.02 -11.09 1.82
C SER A 232 6.52 -10.84 1.78
N THR A 233 6.08 -9.67 2.23
CA THR A 233 4.67 -9.29 2.23
C THR A 233 4.17 -9.03 0.81
N TYR A 234 4.96 -8.37 -0.02
CA TYR A 234 4.64 -8.13 -1.43
C TYR A 234 4.50 -9.43 -2.20
N ASN A 235 5.53 -10.27 -2.18
CA ASN A 235 5.53 -11.52 -2.94
C ASN A 235 4.48 -12.52 -2.47
N SER A 236 4.40 -12.76 -1.17
CA SER A 236 3.40 -13.68 -0.62
C SER A 236 1.99 -13.09 -0.73
N GLY A 237 1.85 -11.78 -0.59
CA GLY A 237 0.57 -11.07 -0.75
C GLY A 237 0.04 -11.19 -2.17
N PHE A 238 0.88 -10.97 -3.19
CA PHE A 238 0.49 -11.14 -4.58
C PHE A 238 0.04 -12.59 -4.87
N ALA A 239 0.85 -13.57 -4.48
CA ALA A 239 0.53 -14.98 -4.69
C ALA A 239 -0.79 -15.38 -3.99
N LEU A 240 -1.03 -14.87 -2.77
CA LEU A 240 -2.28 -15.12 -2.05
C LEU A 240 -3.47 -14.42 -2.71
N CYS A 241 -3.31 -13.19 -3.23
CA CYS A 241 -4.37 -12.50 -3.97
C CYS A 241 -4.72 -13.24 -5.27
N SER A 242 -3.72 -13.72 -6.02
CA SER A 242 -3.92 -14.54 -7.21
C SER A 242 -4.65 -15.85 -6.87
N PHE A 243 -4.21 -16.56 -5.82
CA PHE A 243 -4.87 -17.76 -5.33
C PHE A 243 -6.34 -17.50 -4.96
N ILE A 244 -6.64 -16.40 -4.29
CA ILE A 244 -8.01 -16.02 -3.94
C ILE A 244 -8.84 -15.81 -5.20
N ALA A 245 -8.34 -15.03 -6.16
CA ALA A 245 -9.07 -14.74 -7.39
C ALA A 245 -9.33 -16.00 -8.23
N GLU A 246 -8.35 -16.91 -8.33
CA GLU A 246 -8.46 -18.16 -9.09
C GLU A 246 -9.40 -19.18 -8.45
N ASN A 247 -9.39 -19.33 -7.14
CA ASN A 247 -10.11 -20.40 -6.45
C ASN A 247 -11.47 -19.98 -5.88
N TYR A 248 -11.65 -18.69 -5.60
CA TYR A 248 -12.89 -18.14 -5.00
C TYR A 248 -13.60 -17.13 -5.90
N GLY A 249 -13.06 -16.87 -7.09
CA GLY A 249 -13.65 -16.01 -8.11
C GLY A 249 -13.01 -14.63 -8.18
N ALA A 250 -13.03 -14.05 -9.38
CA ALA A 250 -12.40 -12.77 -9.68
C ALA A 250 -12.92 -11.61 -8.79
N ASP A 251 -14.18 -11.68 -8.34
CA ASP A 251 -14.77 -10.67 -7.47
C ASP A 251 -14.39 -10.81 -5.98
N ALA A 252 -13.73 -11.88 -5.57
CA ALA A 252 -13.47 -12.17 -4.17
C ALA A 252 -12.65 -11.06 -3.48
N LEU A 253 -11.64 -10.51 -4.16
CA LEU A 253 -10.84 -9.41 -3.63
C LEU A 253 -11.70 -8.16 -3.37
N LYS A 254 -12.56 -7.80 -4.32
CA LYS A 254 -13.54 -6.71 -4.15
C LYS A 254 -14.48 -6.97 -2.98
N GLN A 255 -15.02 -8.18 -2.86
CA GLN A 255 -15.94 -8.52 -1.76
C GLN A 255 -15.25 -8.43 -0.39
N ILE A 256 -13.99 -8.83 -0.28
CA ILE A 256 -13.21 -8.66 0.95
C ILE A 256 -13.10 -7.16 1.30
N MET A 257 -12.82 -6.28 0.33
CA MET A 257 -12.75 -4.83 0.57
C MET A 257 -14.11 -4.26 1.00
N VAL A 258 -15.20 -4.72 0.39
CA VAL A 258 -16.57 -4.34 0.79
C VAL A 258 -16.86 -4.77 2.24
N GLU A 259 -16.51 -6.00 2.61
CA GLU A 259 -16.70 -6.45 4.00
C GLU A 259 -15.85 -5.64 4.99
N LEU A 260 -14.62 -5.30 4.63
CA LEU A 260 -13.76 -4.45 5.43
C LEU A 260 -14.27 -3.00 5.55
N SER A 261 -15.10 -2.53 4.62
CA SER A 261 -15.72 -1.21 4.71
C SER A 261 -16.82 -1.12 5.78
N ASN A 262 -17.35 -2.25 6.24
CA ASN A 262 -18.34 -2.26 7.30
C ASN A 262 -17.77 -1.64 8.59
N PRO A 263 -18.44 -0.65 9.21
CA PRO A 263 -17.93 0.06 10.39
C PRO A 263 -17.53 -0.83 11.56
N LEU A 264 -18.13 -2.00 11.70
CA LEU A 264 -17.89 -2.94 12.81
C LEU A 264 -16.97 -4.11 12.43
N GLN A 265 -16.50 -4.19 11.18
CA GLN A 265 -15.62 -5.27 10.74
C GLN A 265 -14.15 -4.87 10.83
N PHE A 266 -13.42 -5.46 11.79
CA PHE A 266 -11.99 -5.21 12.02
C PHE A 266 -11.14 -6.46 11.82
N SER A 267 -11.75 -7.59 11.48
CA SER A 267 -11.06 -8.87 11.30
C SER A 267 -10.97 -9.22 9.83
N ILE A 268 -9.76 -9.32 9.30
CA ILE A 268 -9.52 -9.80 7.94
C ILE A 268 -9.97 -11.27 7.77
N ASP A 269 -9.75 -12.11 8.78
CA ASP A 269 -10.20 -13.50 8.79
C ASP A 269 -11.71 -13.61 8.52
N LYS A 270 -12.51 -12.83 9.26
CA LYS A 270 -13.97 -12.81 9.07
C LYS A 270 -14.43 -12.12 7.80
N ALA A 271 -13.67 -11.14 7.30
CA ALA A 271 -13.98 -10.52 6.01
C ALA A 271 -13.78 -11.52 4.87
N ILE A 272 -12.71 -12.31 4.94
CA ILE A 272 -12.45 -13.41 4.00
C ILE A 272 -13.58 -14.46 4.10
N GLU A 273 -13.92 -14.90 5.31
CA GLU A 273 -14.98 -15.91 5.52
C GLU A 273 -16.31 -15.49 4.88
N LYS A 274 -16.69 -14.23 5.03
CA LYS A 274 -17.92 -13.71 4.41
C LYS A 274 -17.85 -13.61 2.89
N ALA A 275 -16.69 -13.27 2.35
CA ALA A 275 -16.50 -13.12 0.92
C ALA A 275 -16.34 -14.46 0.18
N THR A 276 -15.71 -15.47 0.82
CA THR A 276 -15.31 -16.72 0.18
C THR A 276 -16.00 -17.96 0.73
N GLY A 277 -16.61 -17.87 1.91
CA GLY A 277 -17.24 -19.01 2.59
C GLY A 277 -16.29 -19.84 3.44
N VAL A 278 -14.99 -19.54 3.46
CA VAL A 278 -13.98 -20.21 4.30
C VAL A 278 -13.22 -19.16 5.13
N SER A 279 -12.77 -19.53 6.32
CA SER A 279 -12.00 -18.61 7.17
C SER A 279 -10.67 -18.23 6.50
N GLY A 280 -10.13 -17.07 6.85
CA GLY A 280 -8.82 -16.63 6.34
C GLY A 280 -7.69 -17.60 6.69
N TYR A 281 -7.76 -18.23 7.86
CA TYR A 281 -6.78 -19.26 8.26
C TYR A 281 -6.89 -20.51 7.41
N GLU A 282 -8.09 -21.01 7.17
CA GLU A 282 -8.32 -22.17 6.31
C GLU A 282 -7.93 -21.88 4.85
N LEU A 283 -8.30 -20.73 4.34
CA LEU A 283 -7.89 -20.25 3.02
C LEU A 283 -6.35 -20.23 2.90
N TYR A 284 -5.68 -19.69 3.91
CA TYR A 284 -4.22 -19.63 3.91
C TYR A 284 -3.56 -21.02 4.01
N ASP A 285 -4.15 -21.95 4.74
CA ASP A 285 -3.68 -23.35 4.77
C ASP A 285 -3.86 -24.02 3.41
N ASN A 286 -4.98 -23.78 2.72
CA ASN A 286 -5.20 -24.24 1.35
C ASN A 286 -4.18 -23.63 0.36
N PHE A 287 -3.88 -22.36 0.51
CA PHE A 287 -2.84 -21.67 -0.27
C PHE A 287 -1.47 -22.33 -0.07
N LYS A 288 -1.05 -22.62 1.15
CA LYS A 288 0.24 -23.30 1.42
C LYS A 288 0.32 -24.68 0.79
N ILE A 289 -0.80 -25.37 0.65
CA ILE A 289 -0.85 -26.69 0.00
C ILE A 289 -0.70 -26.55 -1.53
N SER A 290 -1.10 -25.42 -2.10
CA SER A 290 -1.04 -25.17 -3.55
C SER A 290 0.33 -24.73 -4.06
N ILE A 291 1.25 -24.30 -3.17
CA ILE A 291 2.62 -23.94 -3.50
C ILE A 291 3.50 -25.20 -3.48
#